data_0bcf3e16ce25706a9227ebec84e55866
#
_entry.id   0bcf3e16ce25706a9227ebec84e55866
#
_cell.length_a   1.000
_cell.length_b   1.000
_cell.length_c   1.000
_cell.angle_alpha   90.00
_cell.angle_beta   90.00
_cell.angle_gamma   90.00
#
_symmetry.space_group_name_H-M   'P 1'
#
loop_
_entity.id
_entity.type
_entity.pdbx_description
1 polymer ?
#
loop_
_entity_poly.entity_id
_entity_poly.type
_entity_poly.pdbx_seq_one_letter_code
_entity_poly.pdbx_strand_id
1 'polypeptide(L)'
;MSRLAMLVERSSYESGPLARMEWIKFIGLLLGRAEEAERVFSEKIARIEPVLQQEPTGKTVAFFSVTGNNLITVRKGGDYVAQMIGMAGGSYVFADLTDNGNSLSTMNLPQETFYAQARDADVLIYNSTIEGVVDTREQLVKKCAMLADFKAVQSGDCWCTSKSFFQQSMALPDLILDMNRVFTEGDPAPEELTLLQKIS
;
A
#
# COMPACT_ATOMS: atom_id res chain seq x y z
N MET A 1 -13.64 -30.15 -33.61
CA MET A 1 -13.30 -29.86 -32.20
C MET A 1 -12.96 -28.38 -32.10
N SER A 2 -13.79 -27.62 -31.43
CA SER A 2 -13.53 -26.19 -31.17
C SER A 2 -12.37 -26.09 -30.17
N ARG A 3 -11.27 -25.43 -30.54
CA ARG A 3 -10.17 -25.13 -29.60
C ARG A 3 -10.60 -23.90 -28.80
N LEU A 4 -10.89 -24.08 -27.53
CA LEU A 4 -11.06 -22.97 -26.60
C LEU A 4 -9.68 -22.33 -26.35
N ALA A 5 -9.53 -21.05 -26.70
CA ALA A 5 -8.37 -20.26 -26.29
C ALA A 5 -8.56 -19.93 -24.80
N MET A 6 -7.57 -20.31 -23.97
CA MET A 6 -7.55 -19.97 -22.55
C MET A 6 -6.53 -18.85 -22.35
N LEU A 7 -6.93 -17.80 -21.63
CA LEU A 7 -6.08 -16.70 -21.24
C LEU A 7 -6.05 -16.65 -19.73
N VAL A 8 -4.84 -16.54 -19.16
CA VAL A 8 -4.64 -16.46 -17.71
C VAL A 8 -4.22 -15.03 -17.37
N GLU A 9 -5.06 -14.33 -16.63
CA GLU A 9 -4.76 -13.04 -16.04
C GLU A 9 -3.74 -13.21 -14.91
N ARG A 10 -2.68 -12.40 -14.89
CA ARG A 10 -1.58 -12.49 -13.93
C ARG A 10 -1.16 -11.14 -13.33
N SER A 11 -2.01 -10.11 -13.38
CA SER A 11 -1.70 -8.79 -12.83
C SER A 11 -1.30 -8.83 -11.36
N SER A 12 -1.88 -9.78 -10.59
CA SER A 12 -1.56 -9.96 -9.18
C SER A 12 -0.13 -10.45 -8.91
N TYR A 13 0.56 -10.97 -9.92
CA TYR A 13 1.96 -11.40 -9.83
C TYR A 13 2.97 -10.31 -10.20
N GLU A 14 2.50 -9.19 -10.74
CA GLU A 14 3.36 -8.06 -11.04
C GLU A 14 3.89 -7.43 -9.75
N SER A 15 5.20 -7.25 -9.67
CA SER A 15 5.84 -6.61 -8.52
C SER A 15 5.75 -5.08 -8.58
N GLY A 16 5.63 -4.51 -9.79
CA GLY A 16 5.50 -3.06 -9.99
C GLY A 16 4.04 -2.59 -9.95
N PRO A 17 3.72 -1.51 -9.22
CA PRO A 17 2.35 -0.99 -9.16
C PRO A 17 1.84 -0.56 -10.53
N LEU A 18 2.67 0.10 -11.36
CA LEU A 18 2.28 0.54 -12.69
C LEU A 18 2.10 -0.63 -13.66
N ALA A 19 2.93 -1.68 -13.55
CA ALA A 19 2.78 -2.90 -14.33
C ALA A 19 1.45 -3.61 -14.03
N ARG A 20 0.99 -3.61 -12.76
CA ARG A 20 -0.35 -4.11 -12.41
C ARG A 20 -1.47 -3.35 -13.13
N MET A 21 -1.35 -2.04 -13.23
CA MET A 21 -2.33 -1.21 -13.93
C MET A 21 -2.29 -1.39 -15.44
N GLU A 22 -1.11 -1.62 -16.00
CA GLU A 22 -0.91 -1.74 -17.46
C GLU A 22 -1.70 -2.90 -18.07
N TRP A 23 -2.11 -3.88 -17.26
CA TRP A 23 -2.99 -4.97 -17.69
C TRP A 23 -4.33 -4.48 -18.26
N ILE A 24 -4.78 -3.25 -17.93
CA ILE A 24 -5.97 -2.66 -18.56
C ILE A 24 -5.83 -2.56 -20.08
N LYS A 25 -4.61 -2.27 -20.59
CA LYS A 25 -4.34 -2.16 -22.03
C LYS A 25 -4.56 -3.50 -22.73
N PHE A 26 -4.07 -4.58 -22.11
CA PHE A 26 -4.26 -5.93 -22.62
C PHE A 26 -5.74 -6.35 -22.60
N ILE A 27 -6.46 -6.07 -21.53
CA ILE A 27 -7.90 -6.33 -21.42
C ILE A 27 -8.66 -5.47 -22.44
N GLY A 28 -8.31 -4.18 -22.58
CA GLY A 28 -8.89 -3.27 -23.56
C GLY A 28 -8.73 -3.76 -24.98
N LEU A 29 -7.53 -4.29 -25.33
CA LEU A 29 -7.27 -4.88 -26.64
C LEU A 29 -8.19 -6.08 -26.91
N LEU A 30 -8.36 -6.98 -25.95
CA LEU A 30 -9.24 -8.15 -26.09
C LEU A 30 -10.71 -7.78 -26.25
N LEU A 31 -11.14 -6.67 -25.67
CA LEU A 31 -12.51 -6.16 -25.70
C LEU A 31 -12.76 -5.19 -26.89
N GLY A 32 -11.77 -4.93 -27.74
CA GLY A 32 -11.86 -3.95 -28.83
C GLY A 32 -11.91 -2.49 -28.34
N ARG A 33 -11.37 -2.22 -27.15
CA ARG A 33 -11.35 -0.89 -26.49
C ARG A 33 -9.93 -0.42 -26.17
N ALA A 34 -8.99 -0.72 -27.06
CA ALA A 34 -7.57 -0.43 -26.82
C ALA A 34 -7.29 1.07 -26.61
N GLU A 35 -7.89 1.93 -27.42
CA GLU A 35 -7.69 3.39 -27.32
C GLU A 35 -8.25 3.95 -25.98
N GLU A 36 -9.41 3.47 -25.54
CA GLU A 36 -10.01 3.86 -24.26
C GLU A 36 -9.13 3.42 -23.08
N ALA A 37 -8.62 2.18 -23.14
CA ALA A 37 -7.74 1.64 -22.12
C ALA A 37 -6.41 2.42 -22.02
N GLU A 38 -5.82 2.77 -23.17
CA GLU A 38 -4.61 3.60 -23.22
C GLU A 38 -4.86 4.99 -22.65
N ARG A 39 -5.97 5.63 -23.02
CA ARG A 39 -6.34 6.94 -22.48
C ARG A 39 -6.48 6.89 -20.96
N VAL A 40 -7.25 5.93 -20.42
CA VAL A 40 -7.48 5.80 -18.97
C VAL A 40 -6.16 5.54 -18.23
N PHE A 41 -5.31 4.67 -18.77
CA PHE A 41 -4.00 4.40 -18.17
C PHE A 41 -3.13 5.68 -18.15
N SER A 42 -3.02 6.37 -19.28
CA SER A 42 -2.20 7.58 -19.42
C SER A 42 -2.69 8.71 -18.51
N GLU A 43 -4.01 8.93 -18.40
CA GLU A 43 -4.60 9.92 -17.49
C GLU A 43 -4.25 9.62 -16.02
N LYS A 44 -4.28 8.34 -15.62
CA LYS A 44 -3.92 7.93 -14.26
C LYS A 44 -2.43 8.13 -13.96
N ILE A 45 -1.56 7.82 -14.92
CA ILE A 45 -0.10 8.04 -14.77
C ILE A 45 0.22 9.53 -14.69
N ALA A 46 -0.38 10.35 -15.55
CA ALA A 46 -0.15 11.80 -15.56
C ALA A 46 -0.46 12.46 -14.21
N ARG A 47 -1.40 11.90 -13.42
CA ARG A 47 -1.74 12.43 -12.09
C ARG A 47 -0.62 12.25 -11.05
N ILE A 48 0.16 11.18 -11.15
CA ILE A 48 1.25 10.90 -10.20
C ILE A 48 2.61 11.42 -10.69
N GLU A 49 2.74 11.77 -11.96
CA GLU A 49 4.01 12.23 -12.54
C GLU A 49 4.67 13.37 -11.74
N PRO A 50 3.93 14.40 -11.28
CA PRO A 50 4.52 15.44 -10.43
C PRO A 50 5.09 14.91 -9.11
N VAL A 51 4.45 13.89 -8.52
CA VAL A 51 4.90 13.26 -7.26
C VAL A 51 6.18 12.45 -7.49
N LEU A 52 6.27 11.74 -8.62
CA LEU A 52 7.44 10.92 -8.96
C LEU A 52 8.72 11.75 -9.18
N GLN A 53 8.57 13.05 -9.43
CA GLN A 53 9.68 13.99 -9.64
C GLN A 53 10.06 14.76 -8.36
N GLN A 54 9.35 14.56 -7.26
CA GLN A 54 9.66 15.24 -5.98
C GLN A 54 10.85 14.58 -5.29
N GLU A 55 11.58 15.38 -4.52
CA GLU A 55 12.60 14.88 -3.61
C GLU A 55 11.95 14.03 -2.50
N PRO A 56 12.66 12.99 -1.99
CA PRO A 56 12.17 12.19 -0.88
C PRO A 56 11.83 13.04 0.34
N THR A 57 10.72 12.75 0.99
CA THR A 57 10.24 13.52 2.15
C THR A 57 11.04 13.27 3.42
N GLY A 58 11.87 12.22 3.44
CA GLY A 58 12.58 11.74 4.63
C GLY A 58 11.70 11.02 5.65
N LYS A 59 10.39 10.87 5.40
CA LYS A 59 9.47 10.15 6.29
C LYS A 59 9.68 8.65 6.21
N THR A 60 9.83 8.01 7.36
CA THR A 60 9.87 6.56 7.50
C THR A 60 8.48 6.00 7.72
N VAL A 61 8.15 4.91 7.02
CA VAL A 61 6.78 4.38 6.92
C VAL A 61 6.75 2.89 7.24
N ALA A 62 5.87 2.46 8.14
CA ALA A 62 5.54 1.06 8.34
C ALA A 62 4.14 0.74 7.82
N PHE A 63 4.04 -0.26 6.93
CA PHE A 63 2.78 -0.79 6.40
C PHE A 63 2.59 -2.20 6.92
N PHE A 64 1.49 -2.46 7.65
CA PHE A 64 1.30 -3.72 8.35
C PHE A 64 -0.18 -4.07 8.58
N SER A 65 -0.42 -5.33 8.98
CA SER A 65 -1.67 -5.77 9.61
C SER A 65 -1.37 -6.69 10.80
N VAL A 66 -2.32 -6.80 11.73
CA VAL A 66 -2.23 -7.73 12.87
C VAL A 66 -3.09 -8.94 12.55
N THR A 67 -2.54 -10.15 12.67
CA THR A 67 -3.27 -11.40 12.42
C THR A 67 -4.01 -11.86 13.67
N GLY A 68 -5.01 -12.73 13.51
CA GLY A 68 -5.77 -13.29 14.65
C GLY A 68 -4.93 -14.12 15.64
N ASN A 69 -3.71 -14.56 15.26
CA ASN A 69 -2.76 -15.24 16.14
C ASN A 69 -1.62 -14.31 16.61
N ASN A 70 -1.88 -13.01 16.64
CA ASN A 70 -0.99 -11.96 17.15
C ASN A 70 0.38 -11.83 16.44
N LEU A 71 0.52 -12.30 15.21
CA LEU A 71 1.66 -11.97 14.36
C LEU A 71 1.40 -10.68 13.58
N ILE A 72 2.47 -10.02 13.21
CA ILE A 72 2.40 -8.82 12.38
C ILE A 72 2.76 -9.21 10.93
N THR A 73 1.80 -9.03 10.02
CA THR A 73 2.06 -9.23 8.58
C THR A 73 2.58 -7.92 8.00
N VAL A 74 3.76 -7.97 7.40
CA VAL A 74 4.40 -6.87 6.68
C VAL A 74 4.63 -7.23 5.22
N ARG A 75 4.90 -6.24 4.36
CA ARG A 75 5.31 -6.44 2.97
C ARG A 75 6.82 -6.63 2.88
N LYS A 76 7.27 -7.50 1.99
CA LYS A 76 8.69 -7.58 1.64
C LYS A 76 9.11 -6.37 0.80
N GLY A 77 10.39 -6.01 0.80
CA GLY A 77 10.88 -4.84 0.10
C GLY A 77 10.64 -4.82 -1.42
N GLY A 78 10.55 -5.99 -2.05
CA GLY A 78 10.22 -6.12 -3.47
C GLY A 78 8.72 -6.06 -3.80
N ASP A 79 7.83 -5.93 -2.81
CA ASP A 79 6.39 -5.86 -3.04
C ASP A 79 5.96 -4.48 -3.62
N TYR A 80 4.89 -4.49 -4.41
CA TYR A 80 4.41 -3.27 -5.05
C TYR A 80 3.95 -2.19 -4.05
N VAL A 81 3.53 -2.55 -2.83
CA VAL A 81 3.18 -1.57 -1.79
C VAL A 81 4.45 -0.87 -1.28
N ALA A 82 5.54 -1.61 -1.07
CA ALA A 82 6.83 -1.02 -0.70
C ALA A 82 7.32 -0.04 -1.77
N GLN A 83 7.16 -0.41 -3.05
CA GLN A 83 7.49 0.49 -4.17
C GLN A 83 6.60 1.74 -4.19
N MET A 84 5.27 1.61 -3.95
CA MET A 84 4.37 2.77 -3.88
C MET A 84 4.73 3.74 -2.76
N ILE A 85 5.17 3.25 -1.60
CA ILE A 85 5.68 4.10 -0.51
C ILE A 85 6.89 4.92 -1.00
N GLY A 86 7.83 4.27 -1.71
CA GLY A 86 8.97 4.97 -2.33
C GLY A 86 8.54 5.98 -3.39
N MET A 87 7.61 5.62 -4.27
CA MET A 87 7.05 6.52 -5.30
C MET A 87 6.35 7.74 -4.68
N ALA A 88 5.75 7.60 -3.51
CA ALA A 88 5.13 8.67 -2.75
C ALA A 88 6.15 9.53 -1.96
N GLY A 89 7.45 9.23 -2.04
CA GLY A 89 8.53 9.96 -1.37
C GLY A 89 8.82 9.50 0.06
N GLY A 90 8.26 8.38 0.53
CA GLY A 90 8.55 7.80 1.83
C GLY A 90 9.64 6.72 1.79
N SER A 91 10.18 6.38 2.97
CA SER A 91 11.13 5.28 3.15
C SER A 91 10.45 4.13 3.90
N TYR A 92 10.29 2.99 3.26
CA TYR A 92 9.67 1.83 3.88
C TYR A 92 10.63 1.16 4.87
N VAL A 93 10.22 0.97 6.14
CA VAL A 93 11.11 0.45 7.20
C VAL A 93 11.55 -1.00 6.97
N PHE A 94 10.84 -1.76 6.13
CA PHE A 94 11.17 -3.14 5.77
C PHE A 94 11.65 -3.29 4.32
N ALA A 95 12.24 -2.23 3.73
CA ALA A 95 12.71 -2.24 2.34
C ALA A 95 13.73 -3.36 2.05
N ASP A 96 14.56 -3.71 3.04
CA ASP A 96 15.59 -4.75 2.92
C ASP A 96 15.07 -6.16 3.29
N LEU A 97 13.79 -6.27 3.69
CA LEU A 97 13.21 -7.54 4.08
C LEU A 97 13.03 -8.45 2.87
N THR A 98 13.82 -9.51 2.83
CA THR A 98 13.77 -10.54 1.78
C THR A 98 13.66 -11.93 2.42
N ASP A 99 13.11 -12.87 1.67
CA ASP A 99 13.03 -14.27 2.07
C ASP A 99 13.23 -15.13 0.82
N ASN A 100 14.38 -15.78 0.74
CA ASN A 100 14.77 -16.58 -0.42
C ASN A 100 14.05 -17.94 -0.49
N GLY A 101 13.35 -18.34 0.57
CA GLY A 101 12.62 -19.62 0.66
C GLY A 101 11.13 -19.54 0.31
N ASN A 102 10.59 -18.34 0.11
CA ASN A 102 9.16 -18.14 -0.04
C ASN A 102 8.85 -17.04 -1.07
N SER A 103 8.06 -17.39 -2.10
CA SER A 103 7.66 -16.46 -3.18
C SER A 103 6.53 -15.49 -2.77
N LEU A 104 5.96 -15.60 -1.57
CA LEU A 104 4.92 -14.66 -1.11
C LEU A 104 5.47 -13.25 -0.96
N SER A 105 4.65 -12.28 -1.26
CA SER A 105 4.99 -10.84 -1.14
C SER A 105 4.94 -10.31 0.30
N THR A 106 4.48 -11.14 1.24
CA THR A 106 4.32 -10.80 2.65
C THR A 106 5.16 -11.73 3.54
N MET A 107 5.45 -11.25 4.76
CA MET A 107 6.07 -12.04 5.81
C MET A 107 5.37 -11.75 7.15
N ASN A 108 5.21 -12.80 7.96
CA ASN A 108 4.72 -12.68 9.33
C ASN A 108 5.90 -12.55 10.29
N LEU A 109 5.93 -11.48 11.04
CA LEU A 109 6.94 -11.18 12.04
C LEU A 109 6.38 -11.36 13.45
N PRO A 110 7.20 -11.85 14.42
CA PRO A 110 6.90 -11.70 15.84
C PRO A 110 6.73 -10.22 16.20
N GLN A 111 5.90 -9.92 17.20
CA GLN A 111 5.63 -8.54 17.62
C GLN A 111 6.91 -7.80 18.03
N GLU A 112 7.81 -8.48 18.72
CA GLU A 112 9.09 -7.92 19.21
C GLU A 112 10.00 -7.51 18.03
N THR A 113 10.02 -8.30 16.97
CA THR A 113 10.79 -8.00 15.76
C THR A 113 10.22 -6.77 15.05
N PHE A 114 8.90 -6.70 14.92
CA PHE A 114 8.22 -5.53 14.36
C PHE A 114 8.47 -4.28 15.20
N TYR A 115 8.36 -4.40 16.53
CA TYR A 115 8.62 -3.30 17.46
C TYR A 115 10.03 -2.75 17.29
N ALA A 116 11.03 -3.63 17.29
CA ALA A 116 12.43 -3.21 17.18
C ALA A 116 12.74 -2.42 15.90
N GLN A 117 12.03 -2.69 14.80
CA GLN A 117 12.28 -2.08 13.51
C GLN A 117 11.36 -0.89 13.20
N ALA A 118 10.12 -0.89 13.69
CA ALA A 118 9.09 0.05 13.26
C ALA A 118 8.62 1.04 14.32
N ARG A 119 9.03 0.91 15.61
CA ARG A 119 8.54 1.78 16.69
C ARG A 119 8.82 3.27 16.45
N ASP A 120 9.94 3.58 15.79
CA ASP A 120 10.39 4.94 15.54
C ASP A 120 9.95 5.46 14.15
N ALA A 121 9.12 4.68 13.41
CA ALA A 121 8.57 5.12 12.13
C ALA A 121 7.73 6.39 12.30
N ASP A 122 7.87 7.30 11.32
CA ASP A 122 7.14 8.57 11.31
C ASP A 122 5.67 8.36 11.02
N VAL A 123 5.32 7.39 10.19
CA VAL A 123 3.95 7.12 9.74
C VAL A 123 3.66 5.62 9.86
N LEU A 124 2.51 5.28 10.43
CA LEU A 124 1.96 3.92 10.41
C LEU A 124 0.77 3.84 9.45
N ILE A 125 0.78 2.84 8.57
CA ILE A 125 -0.35 2.54 7.69
C ILE A 125 -0.84 1.13 8.00
N TYR A 126 -2.03 1.03 8.60
CA TYR A 126 -2.68 -0.24 8.88
C TYR A 126 -3.42 -0.74 7.63
N ASN A 127 -3.15 -1.97 7.24
CA ASN A 127 -3.83 -2.64 6.14
C ASN A 127 -5.14 -3.29 6.64
N SER A 128 -6.27 -2.71 6.27
CA SER A 128 -7.60 -3.12 6.72
C SER A 128 -8.27 -4.21 5.88
N THR A 129 -7.61 -4.67 4.82
CA THR A 129 -8.26 -5.53 3.80
C THR A 129 -8.66 -6.90 4.32
N ILE A 130 -8.05 -7.41 5.38
CA ILE A 130 -8.33 -8.73 5.97
C ILE A 130 -9.08 -8.59 7.29
N GLU A 131 -8.51 -7.86 8.24
CA GLU A 131 -8.99 -7.77 9.63
C GLU A 131 -9.95 -6.60 9.88
N GLY A 132 -10.36 -5.91 8.81
CA GLY A 132 -11.31 -4.78 8.86
C GLY A 132 -10.67 -3.44 9.19
N VAL A 133 -11.47 -2.40 9.03
CA VAL A 133 -11.07 -1.00 9.24
C VAL A 133 -10.83 -0.74 10.73
N VAL A 134 -9.90 0.15 11.02
CA VAL A 134 -9.58 0.66 12.36
C VAL A 134 -9.78 2.17 12.31
N ASP A 135 -10.71 2.67 13.11
CA ASP A 135 -11.10 4.09 13.11
C ASP A 135 -10.41 4.90 14.20
N THR A 136 -10.01 4.23 15.32
CA THR A 136 -9.39 4.90 16.46
C THR A 136 -8.08 4.24 16.90
N ARG A 137 -7.21 5.03 17.54
CA ARG A 137 -5.94 4.53 18.09
C ARG A 137 -6.17 3.49 19.18
N GLU A 138 -7.24 3.61 19.96
CA GLU A 138 -7.62 2.61 20.95
C GLU A 138 -7.95 1.26 20.31
N GLN A 139 -8.65 1.27 19.17
CA GLN A 139 -8.93 0.04 18.40
C GLN A 139 -7.63 -0.56 17.84
N LEU A 140 -6.70 0.28 17.36
CA LEU A 140 -5.40 -0.16 16.89
C LEU A 140 -4.57 -0.81 18.01
N VAL A 141 -4.45 -0.13 19.14
CA VAL A 141 -3.74 -0.62 20.34
C VAL A 141 -4.40 -1.88 20.92
N LYS A 142 -5.73 -2.01 20.84
CA LYS A 142 -6.44 -3.23 21.24
C LYS A 142 -6.05 -4.44 20.39
N LYS A 143 -5.70 -4.26 19.10
CA LYS A 143 -5.19 -5.34 18.26
C LYS A 143 -3.77 -5.77 18.64
N CYS A 144 -2.94 -4.82 19.08
CA CYS A 144 -1.57 -5.09 19.50
C CYS A 144 -1.13 -4.01 20.51
N ALA A 145 -1.05 -4.36 21.80
CA ALA A 145 -0.83 -3.41 22.88
C ALA A 145 0.49 -2.63 22.78
N MET A 146 1.54 -3.26 22.23
CA MET A 146 2.85 -2.60 22.07
C MET A 146 2.81 -1.40 21.12
N LEU A 147 1.78 -1.28 20.25
CA LEU A 147 1.64 -0.13 19.36
C LEU A 147 1.45 1.20 20.13
N ALA A 148 1.03 1.15 21.40
CA ALA A 148 0.91 2.36 22.23
C ALA A 148 2.23 3.13 22.37
N ASP A 149 3.37 2.44 22.30
CA ASP A 149 4.70 3.04 22.43
C ASP A 149 5.31 3.53 21.10
N PHE A 150 4.59 3.35 20.01
CA PHE A 150 5.09 3.75 18.69
C PHE A 150 5.00 5.27 18.52
N LYS A 151 6.05 5.85 17.95
CA LYS A 151 6.14 7.29 17.67
C LYS A 151 4.91 7.79 16.93
N ALA A 152 4.51 7.13 15.84
CA ALA A 152 3.37 7.54 15.03
C ALA A 152 2.03 7.43 15.76
N VAL A 153 1.87 6.48 16.71
CA VAL A 153 0.65 6.39 17.54
C VAL A 153 0.58 7.55 18.52
N GLN A 154 1.72 7.92 19.10
CA GLN A 154 1.81 9.03 20.05
C GLN A 154 1.62 10.39 19.35
N SER A 155 2.17 10.57 18.14
CA SER A 155 2.01 11.81 17.35
C SER A 155 0.67 11.90 16.62
N GLY A 156 -0.04 10.77 16.44
CA GLY A 156 -1.29 10.72 15.68
C GLY A 156 -1.09 10.52 14.17
N ASP A 157 0.10 10.12 13.73
CA ASP A 157 0.42 9.85 12.31
C ASP A 157 0.07 8.40 11.93
N CYS A 158 -1.15 7.99 12.25
CA CYS A 158 -1.67 6.66 12.00
C CYS A 158 -2.79 6.69 10.97
N TRP A 159 -2.69 5.81 9.99
CA TRP A 159 -3.59 5.73 8.85
C TRP A 159 -4.07 4.32 8.61
N CYS A 160 -5.23 4.17 7.98
CA CYS A 160 -5.83 2.90 7.63
C CYS A 160 -6.17 2.88 6.14
N THR A 161 -5.89 1.79 5.45
CA THR A 161 -6.32 1.64 4.05
C THR A 161 -7.83 1.38 3.98
N SER A 162 -8.45 1.73 2.85
CA SER A 162 -9.81 1.28 2.55
C SER A 162 -9.87 -0.26 2.47
N LYS A 163 -10.99 -0.85 2.86
CA LYS A 163 -11.19 -2.30 2.86
C LYS A 163 -11.04 -2.93 1.47
N SER A 164 -11.37 -2.18 0.42
CA SER A 164 -11.36 -2.64 -0.98
C SER A 164 -10.03 -2.40 -1.71
N PHE A 165 -9.00 -1.88 -1.03
CA PHE A 165 -7.73 -1.48 -1.63
C PHE A 165 -7.15 -2.52 -2.61
N PHE A 166 -7.05 -3.80 -2.22
CA PHE A 166 -6.45 -4.84 -3.09
C PHE A 166 -7.29 -5.22 -4.32
N GLN A 167 -8.55 -4.80 -4.37
CA GLN A 167 -9.46 -5.08 -5.49
C GLN A 167 -9.50 -3.94 -6.51
N GLN A 168 -8.73 -2.86 -6.29
CA GLN A 168 -8.79 -1.63 -7.06
C GLN A 168 -7.44 -1.33 -7.74
N SER A 169 -6.99 -2.23 -8.64
CA SER A 169 -5.68 -2.04 -9.32
C SER A 169 -5.58 -0.69 -10.04
N MET A 170 -6.68 -0.16 -10.59
CA MET A 170 -6.71 1.14 -11.26
C MET A 170 -6.72 2.33 -10.30
N ALA A 171 -6.84 2.09 -8.98
CA ALA A 171 -6.75 3.13 -7.95
C ALA A 171 -5.37 3.18 -7.24
N LEU A 172 -4.38 2.40 -7.70
CA LEU A 172 -3.03 2.45 -7.14
C LEU A 172 -2.40 3.85 -7.21
N PRO A 173 -2.58 4.65 -8.28
CA PRO A 173 -2.14 6.05 -8.29
C PRO A 173 -2.81 6.90 -7.22
N ASP A 174 -4.07 6.65 -6.93
CA ASP A 174 -4.79 7.39 -5.89
C ASP A 174 -4.18 7.12 -4.50
N LEU A 175 -3.74 5.88 -4.22
CA LEU A 175 -3.02 5.56 -2.98
C LEU A 175 -1.63 6.23 -2.93
N ILE A 176 -0.91 6.30 -4.06
CA ILE A 176 0.39 7.00 -4.11
C ILE A 176 0.19 8.49 -3.79
N LEU A 177 -0.87 9.11 -4.34
CA LEU A 177 -1.22 10.50 -4.04
C LEU A 177 -1.61 10.71 -2.58
N ASP A 178 -2.44 9.82 -2.02
CA ASP A 178 -2.82 9.86 -0.61
C ASP A 178 -1.59 9.78 0.30
N MET A 179 -0.71 8.80 0.05
CA MET A 179 0.54 8.66 0.81
C MET A 179 1.43 9.90 0.68
N ASN A 180 1.59 10.45 -0.53
CA ASN A 180 2.39 11.65 -0.72
C ASN A 180 1.84 12.83 0.08
N ARG A 181 0.52 13.06 0.08
CA ARG A 181 -0.12 14.10 0.90
C ARG A 181 0.13 13.88 2.40
N VAL A 182 -0.07 12.66 2.88
CA VAL A 182 0.23 12.30 4.28
C VAL A 182 1.69 12.60 4.62
N PHE A 183 2.63 12.28 3.75
CA PHE A 183 4.06 12.48 4.01
C PHE A 183 4.49 13.95 3.94
N THR A 184 3.83 14.77 3.12
CA THR A 184 4.19 16.18 2.91
C THR A 184 3.40 17.14 3.80
N GLU A 185 2.09 16.90 3.99
CA GLU A 185 1.18 17.77 4.71
C GLU A 185 1.00 17.34 6.17
N GLY A 186 1.20 16.04 6.47
CA GLY A 186 1.06 15.44 7.79
C GLY A 186 -0.38 15.18 8.21
N ASP A 187 -1.31 16.08 7.97
CA ASP A 187 -2.74 15.97 8.33
C ASP A 187 -3.65 16.52 7.24
N PRO A 188 -3.66 15.90 6.03
CA PRO A 188 -4.55 16.32 4.95
C PRO A 188 -6.02 16.14 5.35
N ALA A 189 -6.89 16.99 4.78
CA ALA A 189 -8.33 16.88 5.02
C ALA A 189 -8.89 15.54 4.52
N PRO A 190 -9.82 14.89 5.26
CA PRO A 190 -10.32 13.56 4.90
C PRO A 190 -10.91 13.49 3.48
N GLU A 191 -11.55 14.56 3.01
CA GLU A 191 -12.13 14.67 1.67
C GLU A 191 -11.09 14.70 0.54
N GLU A 192 -9.83 14.95 0.86
CA GLU A 192 -8.72 14.96 -0.09
C GLU A 192 -8.10 13.58 -0.30
N LEU A 193 -8.49 12.61 0.54
CA LEU A 193 -7.99 11.24 0.50
C LEU A 193 -9.02 10.29 -0.12
N THR A 194 -8.54 9.34 -0.90
CA THR A 194 -9.36 8.37 -1.63
C THR A 194 -9.34 6.99 -0.97
N LEU A 195 -8.18 6.52 -0.57
CA LEU A 195 -7.92 5.16 -0.10
C LEU A 195 -7.33 5.10 1.31
N LEU A 196 -6.83 6.20 1.83
CA LEU A 196 -6.38 6.31 3.21
C LEU A 196 -7.39 7.07 4.05
N GLN A 197 -7.55 6.66 5.29
CA GLN A 197 -8.29 7.39 6.33
C GLN A 197 -7.43 7.49 7.59
N LYS A 198 -7.56 8.60 8.30
CA LYS A 198 -6.85 8.81 9.56
C LYS A 198 -7.44 7.91 10.65
N ILE A 199 -6.57 7.36 11.50
CA ILE A 199 -6.93 6.68 12.74
C ILE A 199 -6.84 7.73 13.86
N SER A 200 -7.99 8.16 14.37
CA SER A 200 -8.12 9.28 15.33
C SER A 200 -7.82 8.88 16.77
#